data_09c0800f2df8dfad5e586bc54a86a811
#
_entry.id   09c0800f2df8dfad5e586bc54a86a811
#
_cell.length_a   1.000
_cell.length_b   1.000
_cell.length_c   1.000
_cell.angle_alpha   90.00
_cell.angle_beta   90.00
_cell.angle_gamma   90.00
#
_symmetry.space_group_name_H-M   'P 1'
#
loop_
_entity.id
_entity.type
_entity.pdbx_description
1 polymer ?
#
loop_
_entity_poly.entity_id
_entity_poly.type
_entity_poly.pdbx_seq_one_letter_code
_entity_poly.pdbx_strand_id
1 'polypeptide(L)'
;MKMREIAEGIYEVILHDKEKEVGEMRVHIVKGKPGKRSLMVDTGFGSQESLEDMEEALRTLDISYKDLDIFLTHKHHDHCGLASTFAKKDAKIFMNPEEERHSYDCLYMQMGEESQKEQKEVLKSVGISEEWTPKLWKRFMELNEWMAKQREPWVYEIQKYPYVALTEGETFSYGDYDFWVISLRGHTYGQRGLYDAKHRIAFTADQVMEGITPIVGTTHANEHLLGLYFQSLSWMKRELGDCLIVPGHGEPIEHVAPVIDQIVYSYLKKMDQVKDAVVKDETPKTVWQTTKLVYGIKEIPEDGEDFIVMKSMISKTFSCLEYLYEQELVQRDYRDGRLYYGKM
;
A
#
# COMPACT_ATOMS: atom_id res chain seq x y z
N MET A 1 -12.63 1.95 -21.21
CA MET A 1 -13.03 2.34 -19.83
C MET A 1 -14.22 1.52 -19.35
N LYS A 2 -14.23 1.10 -18.08
CA LYS A 2 -15.37 0.45 -17.41
C LYS A 2 -15.73 1.31 -16.19
N MET A 3 -16.91 1.93 -16.19
CA MET A 3 -17.40 2.82 -15.15
C MET A 3 -18.82 2.44 -14.74
N ARG A 4 -19.11 2.49 -13.43
CA ARG A 4 -20.46 2.26 -12.88
C ARG A 4 -20.74 3.19 -11.69
N GLU A 5 -21.98 3.47 -11.43
CA GLU A 5 -22.42 4.15 -10.20
C GLU A 5 -22.60 3.09 -9.10
N ILE A 6 -21.92 3.26 -7.96
CA ILE A 6 -21.95 2.34 -6.81
C ILE A 6 -22.83 2.85 -5.67
N ALA A 7 -23.03 4.16 -5.60
CA ALA A 7 -23.98 4.85 -4.75
C ALA A 7 -24.37 6.16 -5.44
N GLU A 8 -25.44 6.82 -4.99
CA GLU A 8 -25.94 8.04 -5.63
C GLU A 8 -24.84 9.09 -5.77
N GLY A 9 -24.48 9.45 -7.02
CA GLY A 9 -23.43 10.39 -7.33
C GLY A 9 -21.99 9.91 -7.06
N ILE A 10 -21.79 8.63 -6.71
CA ILE A 10 -20.46 8.01 -6.54
C ILE A 10 -20.23 7.01 -7.66
N TYR A 11 -19.23 7.27 -8.46
CA TYR A 11 -18.84 6.48 -9.62
C TYR A 11 -17.53 5.75 -9.37
N GLU A 12 -17.47 4.48 -9.75
CA GLU A 12 -16.26 3.65 -9.75
C GLU A 12 -15.74 3.51 -11.18
N VAL A 13 -14.45 3.78 -11.37
CA VAL A 13 -13.72 3.53 -12.62
C VAL A 13 -12.75 2.39 -12.39
N ILE A 14 -12.89 1.32 -13.19
CA ILE A 14 -12.02 0.15 -13.08
C ILE A 14 -10.88 0.27 -14.08
N LEU A 15 -9.66 0.34 -13.55
CA LEU A 15 -8.43 0.42 -14.30
C LEU A 15 -7.70 -0.93 -14.24
N HIS A 16 -7.00 -1.27 -15.30
CA HIS A 16 -6.27 -2.52 -15.41
C HIS A 16 -4.76 -2.26 -15.49
N ASP A 17 -3.99 -3.02 -14.73
CA ASP A 17 -2.55 -3.06 -14.90
C ASP A 17 -2.21 -3.96 -16.10
N LYS A 18 -1.46 -3.42 -17.05
CA LYS A 18 -0.94 -4.20 -18.20
C LYS A 18 0.10 -5.22 -17.76
N GLU A 19 0.87 -4.89 -16.76
CA GLU A 19 1.93 -5.73 -16.21
C GLU A 19 1.40 -6.80 -15.26
N LYS A 20 0.10 -6.77 -14.91
CA LYS A 20 -0.60 -7.69 -14.00
C LYS A 20 -0.02 -7.81 -12.59
N GLU A 21 0.80 -6.85 -12.16
CA GLU A 21 1.41 -6.88 -10.83
C GLU A 21 0.37 -6.79 -9.70
N VAL A 22 -0.63 -5.92 -9.89
CA VAL A 22 -1.67 -5.62 -8.88
C VAL A 22 -3.09 -5.94 -9.36
N GLY A 23 -3.25 -6.30 -10.63
CA GLY A 23 -4.55 -6.60 -11.23
C GLY A 23 -5.41 -5.37 -11.52
N GLU A 24 -6.65 -5.37 -11.03
CA GLU A 24 -7.57 -4.24 -11.19
C GLU A 24 -7.43 -3.25 -10.04
N MET A 25 -7.33 -1.96 -10.36
CA MET A 25 -7.42 -0.85 -9.42
C MET A 25 -8.74 -0.10 -9.62
N ARG A 26 -9.32 0.41 -8.55
CA ARG A 26 -10.60 1.13 -8.57
C ARG A 26 -10.42 2.55 -8.08
N VAL A 27 -10.63 3.49 -9.00
CA VAL A 27 -10.67 4.92 -8.70
C VAL A 27 -12.12 5.34 -8.52
N HIS A 28 -12.40 6.14 -7.50
CA HIS A 28 -13.76 6.57 -7.21
C HIS A 28 -13.94 8.07 -7.41
N ILE A 29 -15.07 8.48 -7.96
CA ILE A 29 -15.40 9.88 -8.22
C ILE A 29 -16.72 10.21 -7.53
N VAL A 30 -16.69 11.14 -6.60
CA VAL A 30 -17.90 11.75 -5.99
C VAL A 30 -18.21 13.00 -6.79
N LYS A 31 -19.31 12.97 -7.55
CA LYS A 31 -19.71 14.09 -8.42
C LYS A 31 -20.22 15.25 -7.60
N GLY A 32 -19.65 16.43 -7.83
CA GLY A 32 -20.10 17.68 -7.22
C GLY A 32 -21.47 18.13 -7.76
N LYS A 33 -22.19 18.91 -6.97
CA LYS A 33 -23.40 19.61 -7.43
C LYS A 33 -23.06 20.63 -8.53
N PRO A 34 -24.01 21.04 -9.36
CA PRO A 34 -23.75 22.04 -10.40
C PRO A 34 -23.01 23.27 -9.87
N GLY A 35 -21.87 23.60 -10.49
CA GLY A 35 -20.99 24.71 -10.11
C GLY A 35 -20.18 24.47 -8.84
N LYS A 36 -20.11 23.25 -8.33
CA LYS A 36 -19.24 22.81 -7.22
C LYS A 36 -18.18 21.84 -7.71
N ARG A 37 -17.08 21.75 -6.95
CA ARG A 37 -15.98 20.81 -7.24
C ARG A 37 -16.42 19.36 -6.98
N SER A 38 -15.84 18.44 -7.73
CA SER A 38 -15.98 16.99 -7.53
C SER A 38 -14.75 16.45 -6.79
N LEU A 39 -14.89 15.31 -6.14
CA LEU A 39 -13.80 14.61 -5.47
C LEU A 39 -13.47 13.35 -6.24
N MET A 40 -12.19 13.09 -6.43
CA MET A 40 -11.66 11.80 -6.87
C MET A 40 -10.83 11.18 -5.74
N VAL A 41 -11.06 9.92 -5.44
CA VAL A 41 -10.29 9.14 -4.46
C VAL A 41 -9.31 8.27 -5.21
N ASP A 42 -8.02 8.56 -5.04
CA ASP A 42 -6.88 8.03 -5.78
C ASP A 42 -6.88 8.39 -7.28
N THR A 43 -5.85 7.96 -8.02
CA THR A 43 -5.68 8.34 -9.42
C THR A 43 -5.42 7.16 -10.35
N GLY A 44 -5.20 5.97 -9.79
CA GLY A 44 -4.84 4.79 -10.58
C GLY A 44 -3.36 4.76 -11.01
N PHE A 45 -3.07 3.82 -11.90
CA PHE A 45 -1.72 3.64 -12.46
C PHE A 45 -1.28 4.84 -13.30
N GLY A 46 0.01 5.15 -13.30
CA GLY A 46 0.60 6.22 -14.09
C GLY A 46 0.74 5.92 -15.59
N SER A 47 0.04 4.92 -16.11
CA SER A 47 0.09 4.53 -17.51
C SER A 47 -0.73 5.44 -18.43
N GLN A 48 -0.38 5.46 -19.71
CA GLN A 48 -1.14 6.21 -20.72
C GLN A 48 -2.59 5.70 -20.85
N GLU A 49 -2.80 4.40 -20.72
CA GLU A 49 -4.13 3.79 -20.80
C GLU A 49 -5.02 4.19 -19.62
N SER A 50 -4.47 4.17 -18.39
CA SER A 50 -5.17 4.67 -17.21
C SER A 50 -5.52 6.15 -17.34
N LEU A 51 -4.62 6.96 -17.90
CA LEU A 51 -4.90 8.37 -18.17
C LEU A 51 -6.06 8.54 -19.15
N GLU A 52 -6.06 7.80 -20.26
CA GLU A 52 -7.13 7.84 -21.27
C GLU A 52 -8.49 7.43 -20.67
N ASP A 53 -8.52 6.35 -19.88
CA ASP A 53 -9.72 5.89 -19.19
C ASP A 53 -10.22 6.93 -18.17
N MET A 54 -9.34 7.54 -17.38
CA MET A 54 -9.72 8.58 -16.44
C MET A 54 -10.20 9.86 -17.13
N GLU A 55 -9.57 10.27 -18.23
CA GLU A 55 -10.03 11.42 -19.02
C GLU A 55 -11.40 11.18 -19.66
N GLU A 56 -11.67 9.94 -20.08
CA GLU A 56 -13.00 9.57 -20.60
C GLU A 56 -14.05 9.60 -19.47
N ALA A 57 -13.72 9.12 -18.27
CA ALA A 57 -14.60 9.18 -17.11
C ALA A 57 -14.95 10.62 -16.72
N LEU A 58 -13.93 11.50 -16.60
CA LEU A 58 -14.13 12.90 -16.27
C LEU A 58 -14.99 13.60 -17.33
N ARG A 59 -14.77 13.33 -18.61
CA ARG A 59 -15.55 13.87 -19.74
C ARG A 59 -17.01 13.40 -19.69
N THR A 60 -17.24 12.12 -19.41
CA THR A 60 -18.59 11.53 -19.28
C THR A 60 -19.38 12.15 -18.14
N LEU A 61 -18.69 12.49 -17.04
CA LEU A 61 -19.28 13.11 -15.86
C LEU A 61 -19.36 14.64 -15.95
N ASP A 62 -18.84 15.26 -17.04
CA ASP A 62 -18.74 16.72 -17.25
C ASP A 62 -17.92 17.39 -16.12
N ILE A 63 -16.77 16.83 -15.78
CA ILE A 63 -15.86 17.32 -14.74
C ILE A 63 -14.58 17.82 -15.40
N SER A 64 -14.24 19.10 -15.17
CA SER A 64 -12.95 19.66 -15.60
C SER A 64 -11.89 19.51 -14.52
N TYR A 65 -10.61 19.46 -14.89
CA TYR A 65 -9.51 19.33 -13.93
C TYR A 65 -9.49 20.45 -12.86
N LYS A 66 -9.76 21.69 -13.25
CA LYS A 66 -9.83 22.83 -12.32
C LYS A 66 -10.96 22.72 -11.29
N ASP A 67 -11.98 21.90 -11.56
CA ASP A 67 -13.12 21.65 -10.69
C ASP A 67 -13.00 20.27 -9.99
N LEU A 68 -11.80 19.67 -10.03
CA LEU A 68 -11.50 18.38 -9.44
C LEU A 68 -10.57 18.55 -8.23
N ASP A 69 -10.98 17.98 -7.11
CA ASP A 69 -10.16 17.73 -5.94
C ASP A 69 -9.81 16.23 -5.91
N ILE A 70 -8.57 15.90 -5.55
CA ILE A 70 -8.09 14.53 -5.49
C ILE A 70 -7.63 14.23 -4.08
N PHE A 71 -8.22 13.22 -3.47
CA PHE A 71 -7.81 12.67 -2.20
C PHE A 71 -6.93 11.44 -2.45
N LEU A 72 -5.65 11.53 -2.14
CA LEU A 72 -4.74 10.39 -2.19
C LEU A 72 -4.77 9.65 -0.85
N THR A 73 -5.16 8.39 -0.91
CA THR A 73 -5.27 7.54 0.27
C THR A 73 -3.90 7.16 0.81
N HIS A 74 -2.96 6.80 -0.08
CA HIS A 74 -1.58 6.43 0.24
C HIS A 74 -0.66 6.50 -0.98
N LYS A 75 0.62 6.17 -0.78
CA LYS A 75 1.73 6.41 -1.73
C LYS A 75 1.93 5.36 -2.81
N HIS A 76 1.24 4.23 -2.80
CA HIS A 76 1.50 3.18 -3.79
C HIS A 76 1.18 3.67 -5.20
N HIS A 77 1.97 3.20 -6.17
CA HIS A 77 1.96 3.71 -7.54
C HIS A 77 0.65 3.50 -8.28
N ASP A 78 -0.08 2.47 -7.95
CA ASP A 78 -1.41 2.17 -8.47
C ASP A 78 -2.50 3.09 -7.91
N HIS A 79 -2.23 3.80 -6.83
CA HIS A 79 -3.11 4.80 -6.23
C HIS A 79 -2.74 6.23 -6.62
N CYS A 80 -1.45 6.58 -6.64
CA CYS A 80 -0.99 7.94 -6.89
C CYS A 80 -0.34 8.15 -8.27
N GLY A 81 -0.39 7.17 -9.16
CA GLY A 81 0.38 7.15 -10.41
C GLY A 81 0.10 8.31 -11.36
N LEU A 82 -1.13 8.82 -11.43
CA LEU A 82 -1.49 9.98 -12.26
C LEU A 82 -1.53 11.32 -11.49
N ALA A 83 -1.24 11.33 -10.18
CA ALA A 83 -1.38 12.53 -9.35
C ALA A 83 -0.60 13.72 -9.90
N SER A 84 0.67 13.52 -10.30
CA SER A 84 1.48 14.58 -10.92
C SER A 84 0.90 15.09 -12.24
N THR A 85 0.35 14.20 -13.06
CA THR A 85 -0.29 14.56 -14.34
C THR A 85 -1.52 15.41 -14.10
N PHE A 86 -2.35 15.06 -13.13
CA PHE A 86 -3.55 15.81 -12.79
C PHE A 86 -3.22 17.14 -12.12
N ALA A 87 -2.21 17.19 -11.25
CA ALA A 87 -1.73 18.45 -10.66
C ALA A 87 -1.26 19.46 -11.72
N LYS A 88 -0.56 19.00 -12.77
CA LYS A 88 -0.14 19.83 -13.91
C LYS A 88 -1.31 20.34 -14.76
N LYS A 89 -2.50 19.77 -14.61
CA LYS A 89 -3.75 20.17 -15.25
C LYS A 89 -4.69 20.93 -14.31
N ASP A 90 -4.15 21.51 -13.23
CA ASP A 90 -4.84 22.34 -12.23
C ASP A 90 -5.81 21.58 -11.29
N ALA A 91 -5.75 20.25 -11.22
CA ALA A 91 -6.43 19.52 -10.16
C ALA A 91 -5.74 19.76 -8.81
N LYS A 92 -6.52 19.88 -7.74
CA LYS A 92 -5.99 20.10 -6.39
C LYS A 92 -5.80 18.76 -5.69
N ILE A 93 -4.60 18.51 -5.21
CA ILE A 93 -4.24 17.25 -4.53
C ILE A 93 -4.29 17.43 -3.01
N PHE A 94 -4.83 16.44 -2.31
CA PHE A 94 -4.80 16.32 -0.86
C PHE A 94 -4.11 15.01 -0.50
N MET A 95 -3.11 15.05 0.38
CA MET A 95 -2.33 13.89 0.79
C MET A 95 -1.84 14.03 2.23
N ASN A 96 -1.73 12.92 2.94
CA ASN A 96 -1.07 12.91 4.24
C ASN A 96 0.45 13.09 4.06
N PRO A 97 1.10 14.10 4.71
CA PRO A 97 2.54 14.31 4.62
C PRO A 97 3.40 13.12 5.07
N GLU A 98 2.88 12.24 5.91
CA GLU A 98 3.58 11.01 6.32
C GLU A 98 3.84 10.07 5.12
N GLU A 99 2.98 10.10 4.09
CA GLU A 99 3.20 9.32 2.87
C GLU A 99 4.40 9.83 2.05
N GLU A 100 4.64 11.15 2.02
CA GLU A 100 5.84 11.71 1.39
C GLU A 100 7.10 11.36 2.20
N ARG A 101 7.02 11.48 3.54
CA ARG A 101 8.14 11.21 4.45
C ARG A 101 8.59 9.76 4.41
N HIS A 102 7.66 8.82 4.24
CA HIS A 102 7.89 7.38 4.14
C HIS A 102 7.73 6.86 2.71
N SER A 103 7.93 7.72 1.71
CA SER A 103 7.75 7.37 0.30
C SER A 103 8.80 6.39 -0.22
N TYR A 104 9.89 6.21 0.49
CA TYR A 104 10.93 5.25 0.16
C TYR A 104 10.59 3.88 0.76
N ASP A 105 9.84 3.08 0.01
CA ASP A 105 9.67 1.68 0.33
C ASP A 105 10.87 0.89 -0.22
N CYS A 106 11.87 0.73 0.63
CA CYS A 106 13.19 0.24 0.23
C CYS A 106 13.23 -1.23 -0.24
N LEU A 107 12.19 -2.00 0.00
CA LEU A 107 12.06 -3.37 -0.53
C LEU A 107 11.39 -3.39 -1.91
N TYR A 108 10.67 -2.31 -2.24
CA TYR A 108 10.19 -2.07 -3.58
C TYR A 108 11.23 -1.25 -4.35
N MET A 109 10.89 -0.69 -5.41
CA MET A 109 11.80 -0.15 -6.38
C MET A 109 12.25 1.26 -6.06
N GLN A 110 13.56 1.48 -6.11
CA GLN A 110 14.11 2.78 -5.77
C GLN A 110 14.89 3.37 -6.94
N MET A 111 14.51 4.58 -7.32
CA MET A 111 15.17 5.38 -8.35
C MET A 111 15.97 6.52 -7.69
N GLY A 112 17.15 6.75 -8.20
CA GLY A 112 18.07 7.75 -7.69
C GLY A 112 19.11 7.17 -6.72
N GLU A 113 20.24 7.85 -6.61
CA GLU A 113 21.41 7.34 -5.88
C GLU A 113 21.16 7.20 -4.38
N GLU A 114 20.45 8.16 -3.79
CA GLU A 114 20.15 8.17 -2.36
C GLU A 114 19.20 7.03 -1.98
N SER A 115 18.12 6.87 -2.73
CA SER A 115 17.14 5.78 -2.52
C SER A 115 17.76 4.40 -2.72
N GLN A 116 18.63 4.25 -3.73
CA GLN A 116 19.34 2.98 -3.94
C GLN A 116 20.33 2.68 -2.80
N LYS A 117 20.95 3.71 -2.23
CA LYS A 117 21.82 3.55 -1.07
C LYS A 117 21.03 3.06 0.13
N GLU A 118 19.90 3.69 0.42
CA GLU A 118 18.99 3.29 1.50
C GLU A 118 18.48 1.87 1.31
N GLN A 119 18.03 1.51 0.11
CA GLN A 119 17.62 0.14 -0.23
C GLN A 119 18.73 -0.88 0.10
N LYS A 120 19.98 -0.58 -0.25
CA LYS A 120 21.11 -1.47 0.04
C LYS A 120 21.32 -1.67 1.54
N GLU A 121 21.13 -0.62 2.34
CA GLU A 121 21.22 -0.68 3.80
C GLU A 121 20.08 -1.53 4.39
N VAL A 122 18.86 -1.35 3.90
CA VAL A 122 17.70 -2.16 4.30
C VAL A 122 17.88 -3.62 3.91
N LEU A 123 18.27 -3.91 2.66
CA LEU A 123 18.55 -5.27 2.21
C LEU A 123 19.62 -5.93 3.09
N LYS A 124 20.67 -5.21 3.43
CA LYS A 124 21.72 -5.69 4.35
C LYS A 124 21.13 -6.00 5.73
N SER A 125 20.29 -5.13 6.26
CA SER A 125 19.69 -5.31 7.59
C SER A 125 18.82 -6.57 7.68
N VAL A 126 18.11 -6.93 6.60
CA VAL A 126 17.30 -8.15 6.52
C VAL A 126 18.09 -9.41 6.14
N GLY A 127 19.41 -9.30 5.96
CA GLY A 127 20.32 -10.42 5.68
C GLY A 127 20.56 -10.67 4.18
N ILE A 128 20.38 -9.67 3.33
CA ILE A 128 20.58 -9.74 1.87
C ILE A 128 21.72 -8.80 1.47
N SER A 129 22.79 -9.37 0.90
CA SER A 129 23.91 -8.59 0.37
C SER A 129 24.66 -9.36 -0.71
N GLU A 130 25.52 -8.67 -1.44
CA GLU A 130 26.37 -9.30 -2.44
C GLU A 130 27.27 -10.41 -1.85
N GLU A 131 27.77 -10.21 -0.63
CA GLU A 131 28.63 -11.15 0.07
C GLU A 131 27.91 -12.42 0.52
N TRP A 132 26.68 -12.26 1.10
CA TRP A 132 25.98 -13.39 1.75
C TRP A 132 24.97 -14.07 0.86
N THR A 133 24.40 -13.34 -0.10
CA THR A 133 23.31 -13.81 -0.96
C THR A 133 23.48 -13.30 -2.39
N PRO A 134 24.62 -13.58 -3.07
CA PRO A 134 24.99 -12.94 -4.33
C PRO A 134 23.93 -13.09 -5.44
N LYS A 135 23.27 -14.25 -5.54
CA LYS A 135 22.19 -14.46 -6.52
C LYS A 135 20.98 -13.56 -6.27
N LEU A 136 20.54 -13.48 -5.00
CA LEU A 136 19.40 -12.66 -4.62
C LEU A 136 19.72 -11.17 -4.76
N TRP A 137 20.89 -10.75 -4.30
CA TRP A 137 21.39 -9.40 -4.49
C TRP A 137 21.40 -8.99 -5.95
N LYS A 138 21.94 -9.84 -6.82
CA LYS A 138 21.97 -9.61 -8.26
C LYS A 138 20.57 -9.37 -8.82
N ARG A 139 19.56 -10.16 -8.40
CA ARG A 139 18.17 -10.00 -8.85
C ARG A 139 17.58 -8.64 -8.43
N PHE A 140 17.84 -8.18 -7.21
CA PHE A 140 17.42 -6.83 -6.80
C PHE A 140 18.07 -5.73 -7.64
N MET A 141 19.36 -5.86 -7.94
CA MET A 141 20.06 -4.87 -8.77
C MET A 141 19.58 -4.90 -10.22
N GLU A 142 19.39 -6.08 -10.81
CA GLU A 142 18.83 -6.24 -12.17
C GLU A 142 17.43 -5.64 -12.28
N LEU A 143 16.59 -5.84 -11.26
CA LEU A 143 15.27 -5.23 -11.22
C LEU A 143 15.38 -3.71 -11.20
N ASN A 144 16.21 -3.13 -10.34
CA ASN A 144 16.42 -1.68 -10.31
C ASN A 144 16.91 -1.14 -11.66
N GLU A 145 17.83 -1.85 -12.33
CA GLU A 145 18.32 -1.45 -13.67
C GLU A 145 17.21 -1.54 -14.73
N TRP A 146 16.42 -2.62 -14.70
CA TRP A 146 15.30 -2.78 -15.62
C TRP A 146 14.32 -1.62 -15.43
N MET A 147 13.98 -1.34 -14.20
CA MET A 147 13.07 -0.29 -13.83
C MET A 147 13.57 1.10 -14.24
N ALA A 148 14.87 1.39 -14.05
CA ALA A 148 15.47 2.64 -14.49
C ALA A 148 15.40 2.84 -16.02
N LYS A 149 15.23 1.78 -16.78
CA LYS A 149 15.09 1.83 -18.25
C LYS A 149 13.62 2.02 -18.71
N GLN A 150 12.65 1.82 -17.84
CA GLN A 150 11.27 2.08 -18.18
C GLN A 150 11.06 3.58 -18.38
N ARG A 151 10.39 3.96 -19.46
CA ARG A 151 10.11 5.37 -19.77
C ARG A 151 8.82 5.87 -19.16
N GLU A 152 8.05 4.98 -18.57
CA GLU A 152 6.78 5.32 -17.96
C GLU A 152 7.01 5.81 -16.53
N PRO A 153 6.71 7.09 -16.24
CA PRO A 153 7.10 7.73 -14.96
C PRO A 153 6.35 7.17 -13.75
N TRP A 154 5.28 6.39 -13.97
CA TRP A 154 4.45 5.84 -12.91
C TRP A 154 5.15 4.79 -12.04
N VAL A 155 6.20 4.18 -12.56
CA VAL A 155 6.81 3.03 -11.91
C VAL A 155 7.74 3.44 -10.77
N TYR A 156 8.34 4.66 -10.80
CA TYR A 156 9.51 4.93 -9.94
C TYR A 156 9.70 6.34 -9.44
N GLU A 157 9.02 7.30 -9.97
CA GLU A 157 9.14 8.66 -9.47
C GLU A 157 7.95 8.97 -8.59
N ILE A 158 8.21 9.19 -7.32
CA ILE A 158 7.40 10.11 -6.56
C ILE A 158 7.63 11.45 -7.23
N GLN A 159 6.85 11.71 -8.26
CA GLN A 159 6.88 13.00 -8.92
C GLN A 159 6.38 13.99 -7.89
N LYS A 160 7.28 14.86 -7.43
CA LYS A 160 6.91 15.94 -6.53
C LYS A 160 5.85 16.80 -7.19
N TYR A 161 4.71 16.86 -6.59
CA TYR A 161 3.58 17.72 -6.98
C TYR A 161 3.13 18.50 -5.74
N PRO A 162 2.60 19.72 -5.92
CA PRO A 162 2.03 20.46 -4.81
C PRO A 162 0.78 19.76 -4.28
N TYR A 163 0.70 19.61 -2.98
CA TYR A 163 -0.47 19.06 -2.32
C TYR A 163 -0.84 19.89 -1.07
N VAL A 164 -2.09 19.76 -0.65
CA VAL A 164 -2.59 20.24 0.64
C VAL A 164 -2.47 19.11 1.64
N ALA A 165 -1.81 19.39 2.75
CA ALA A 165 -1.61 18.42 3.81
C ALA A 165 -2.95 18.04 4.46
N LEU A 166 -3.22 16.73 4.52
CA LEU A 166 -4.38 16.17 5.23
C LEU A 166 -4.08 15.98 6.70
N THR A 167 -5.08 16.31 7.53
CA THR A 167 -5.10 15.97 8.95
C THR A 167 -6.28 15.06 9.28
N GLU A 168 -6.10 14.19 10.27
CA GLU A 168 -7.17 13.34 10.76
C GLU A 168 -8.31 14.19 11.34
N GLY A 169 -9.55 13.82 11.04
CA GLY A 169 -10.74 14.55 11.49
C GLY A 169 -11.14 15.76 10.63
N GLU A 170 -10.38 16.10 9.58
CA GLU A 170 -10.86 17.06 8.58
C GLU A 170 -12.11 16.54 7.89
N THR A 171 -12.95 17.48 7.45
CA THR A 171 -14.19 17.17 6.75
C THR A 171 -14.18 17.73 5.32
N PHE A 172 -14.70 16.93 4.40
CA PHE A 172 -14.82 17.25 2.98
C PHE A 172 -16.27 17.08 2.52
N SER A 173 -16.89 18.14 1.97
CA SER A 173 -18.27 18.08 1.47
C SER A 173 -18.28 18.07 -0.06
N TYR A 174 -18.75 16.96 -0.65
CA TYR A 174 -18.91 16.79 -2.10
C TYR A 174 -20.24 16.09 -2.41
N GLY A 175 -20.96 16.60 -3.41
CA GLY A 175 -22.29 16.07 -3.71
C GLY A 175 -23.26 16.23 -2.53
N ASP A 176 -23.76 15.11 -2.05
CA ASP A 176 -24.62 15.01 -0.86
C ASP A 176 -23.91 14.40 0.36
N TYR A 177 -22.59 14.23 0.28
CA TYR A 177 -21.76 13.56 1.27
C TYR A 177 -20.90 14.56 2.06
N ASP A 178 -20.74 14.23 3.36
CA ASP A 178 -19.85 14.93 4.28
C ASP A 178 -18.84 13.91 4.85
N PHE A 179 -17.69 13.81 4.20
CA PHE A 179 -16.65 12.84 4.54
C PHE A 179 -15.73 13.35 5.64
N TRP A 180 -15.45 12.52 6.61
CA TRP A 180 -14.39 12.71 7.59
C TRP A 180 -13.14 11.95 7.16
N VAL A 181 -11.99 12.58 7.28
CA VAL A 181 -10.69 11.93 7.11
C VAL A 181 -10.42 11.02 8.30
N ILE A 182 -10.33 9.73 8.04
CA ILE A 182 -10.04 8.69 9.03
C ILE A 182 -8.63 8.13 8.88
N SER A 183 -8.01 7.75 10.00
CA SER A 183 -6.69 7.14 10.02
C SER A 183 -6.78 5.65 9.80
N LEU A 184 -6.13 5.14 8.75
CA LEU A 184 -6.09 3.71 8.40
C LEU A 184 -4.63 3.23 8.28
N ARG A 185 -3.84 3.53 9.31
CA ARG A 185 -2.40 3.20 9.34
C ARG A 185 -2.16 1.69 9.34
N GLY A 186 -1.06 1.29 8.72
CA GLY A 186 -0.51 -0.07 8.79
C GLY A 186 -0.20 -0.69 7.45
N HIS A 187 -1.09 -0.60 6.45
CA HIS A 187 -0.75 -0.97 5.08
C HIS A 187 0.39 -0.07 4.56
N THR A 188 0.23 1.23 4.70
CA THR A 188 1.32 2.20 4.70
C THR A 188 1.34 3.00 6.00
N TYR A 189 2.40 3.78 6.21
CA TYR A 189 2.56 4.53 7.45
C TYR A 189 1.53 5.64 7.62
N GLY A 190 1.16 6.29 6.55
CA GLY A 190 0.29 7.47 6.53
C GLY A 190 -1.08 7.27 5.92
N GLN A 191 -1.47 6.03 5.54
CA GLN A 191 -2.74 5.78 4.85
C GLN A 191 -3.93 6.44 5.55
N ARG A 192 -4.77 7.09 4.75
CA ARG A 192 -6.02 7.73 5.16
C ARG A 192 -7.19 7.19 4.35
N GLY A 193 -8.35 7.21 4.96
CA GLY A 193 -9.62 6.93 4.30
C GLY A 193 -10.60 8.09 4.48
N LEU A 194 -11.77 7.94 3.87
CA LEU A 194 -12.87 8.88 3.98
C LEU A 194 -14.11 8.15 4.49
N TYR A 195 -14.84 8.74 5.42
CA TYR A 195 -16.03 8.17 6.00
C TYR A 195 -17.18 9.17 6.07
N ASP A 196 -18.34 8.82 5.50
CA ASP A 196 -19.59 9.54 5.64
C ASP A 196 -20.53 8.74 6.55
N ALA A 197 -20.79 9.26 7.75
CA ALA A 197 -21.61 8.59 8.75
C ALA A 197 -23.11 8.61 8.40
N LYS A 198 -23.57 9.62 7.66
CA LYS A 198 -24.99 9.76 7.27
C LYS A 198 -25.37 8.69 6.24
N HIS A 199 -24.55 8.48 5.24
CA HIS A 199 -24.80 7.51 4.17
C HIS A 199 -24.17 6.14 4.46
N ARG A 200 -23.38 6.03 5.56
CA ARG A 200 -22.71 4.80 5.99
C ARG A 200 -21.83 4.21 4.90
N ILE A 201 -20.98 5.05 4.30
CA ILE A 201 -20.03 4.68 3.27
C ILE A 201 -18.61 5.09 3.68
N ALA A 202 -17.65 4.22 3.44
CA ALA A 202 -16.24 4.51 3.73
C ALA A 202 -15.32 4.05 2.59
N PHE A 203 -14.48 4.96 2.11
CA PHE A 203 -13.35 4.64 1.23
C PHE A 203 -12.16 4.25 2.08
N THR A 204 -11.69 3.01 1.93
CA THR A 204 -10.70 2.42 2.83
C THR A 204 -9.41 2.02 2.14
N ALA A 205 -9.31 2.28 0.84
CA ALA A 205 -8.15 1.89 0.04
C ALA A 205 -7.74 0.43 0.31
N ASP A 206 -6.47 0.19 0.57
CA ASP A 206 -5.91 -1.15 0.75
C ASP A 206 -5.92 -1.65 2.19
N GLN A 207 -6.77 -1.06 3.04
CA GLN A 207 -6.87 -1.52 4.42
C GLN A 207 -7.57 -2.87 4.53
N VAL A 208 -8.60 -3.09 3.72
CA VAL A 208 -9.34 -4.35 3.64
C VAL A 208 -9.74 -4.65 2.20
N MET A 209 -9.59 -5.92 1.81
CA MET A 209 -9.98 -6.44 0.50
C MET A 209 -10.53 -7.85 0.69
N GLU A 210 -11.65 -8.17 0.04
CA GLU A 210 -12.24 -9.50 0.16
C GLU A 210 -11.36 -10.56 -0.54
N GLY A 211 -11.09 -11.66 0.15
CA GLY A 211 -10.27 -12.76 -0.39
C GLY A 211 -8.76 -12.49 -0.45
N ILE A 212 -8.31 -11.28 -0.15
CA ILE A 212 -6.90 -10.89 -0.17
C ILE A 212 -6.46 -10.44 1.23
N THR A 213 -5.28 -10.87 1.67
CA THR A 213 -4.65 -10.32 2.86
C THR A 213 -3.72 -9.20 2.44
N PRO A 214 -4.04 -7.93 2.72
CA PRO A 214 -3.16 -6.81 2.40
C PRO A 214 -1.76 -6.98 3.00
N ILE A 215 -0.77 -6.51 2.30
CA ILE A 215 0.62 -6.57 2.77
C ILE A 215 0.85 -5.38 3.70
N VAL A 216 1.48 -5.65 4.84
CA VAL A 216 2.07 -4.62 5.69
C VAL A 216 3.56 -4.63 5.39
N GLY A 217 4.04 -3.56 4.75
CA GLY A 217 5.39 -3.48 4.19
C GLY A 217 6.40 -2.87 5.16
N THR A 218 6.77 -3.57 6.24
CA THR A 218 7.86 -3.10 7.12
C THR A 218 9.17 -3.09 6.36
N THR A 219 9.87 -1.97 6.40
CA THR A 219 11.16 -1.75 5.76
C THR A 219 12.29 -1.53 6.78
N HIS A 220 11.97 -0.95 7.93
CA HIS A 220 12.92 -0.68 9.01
C HIS A 220 12.43 -1.25 10.34
N ALA A 221 13.37 -1.54 11.22
CA ALA A 221 13.03 -1.91 12.60
C ALA A 221 12.32 -0.75 13.33
N ASN A 222 11.39 -1.09 14.23
CA ASN A 222 10.61 -0.17 15.05
C ASN A 222 9.60 0.71 14.29
N GLU A 223 9.16 0.32 13.10
CA GLU A 223 8.08 1.03 12.38
C GLU A 223 6.69 0.75 13.00
N HIS A 224 6.53 -0.35 13.72
CA HIS A 224 5.29 -0.76 14.40
C HIS A 224 4.07 -0.93 13.46
N LEU A 225 4.30 -1.09 12.15
CA LEU A 225 3.25 -1.07 11.14
C LEU A 225 2.19 -2.16 11.34
N LEU A 226 2.59 -3.39 11.69
CA LEU A 226 1.61 -4.46 11.87
C LEU A 226 0.73 -4.24 13.10
N GLY A 227 1.28 -3.66 14.17
CA GLY A 227 0.51 -3.24 15.34
C GLY A 227 -0.51 -2.15 15.01
N LEU A 228 -0.09 -1.12 14.24
CA LEU A 228 -0.97 -0.06 13.75
C LEU A 228 -2.06 -0.62 12.82
N TYR A 229 -1.71 -1.60 11.98
CA TYR A 229 -2.67 -2.27 11.10
C TYR A 229 -3.78 -2.98 11.89
N PHE A 230 -3.42 -3.76 12.90
CA PHE A 230 -4.41 -4.42 13.76
C PHE A 230 -5.27 -3.43 14.55
N GLN A 231 -4.69 -2.32 15.00
CA GLN A 231 -5.47 -1.26 15.65
C GLN A 231 -6.48 -0.65 14.68
N SER A 232 -6.09 -0.34 13.44
CA SER A 232 -6.97 0.19 12.40
C SER A 232 -8.08 -0.81 12.06
N LEU A 233 -7.75 -2.09 11.87
CA LEU A 233 -8.76 -3.13 11.61
C LEU A 233 -9.76 -3.29 12.76
N SER A 234 -9.28 -3.26 14.00
CA SER A 234 -10.16 -3.32 15.20
C SER A 234 -11.09 -2.12 15.28
N TRP A 235 -10.58 -0.93 14.96
CA TRP A 235 -11.39 0.29 14.87
C TRP A 235 -12.45 0.18 13.76
N MET A 236 -12.06 -0.23 12.56
CA MET A 236 -13.00 -0.42 11.44
C MET A 236 -14.09 -1.41 11.77
N LYS A 237 -13.77 -2.55 12.40
CA LYS A 237 -14.75 -3.57 12.78
C LYS A 237 -15.81 -3.01 13.74
N ARG A 238 -15.41 -2.11 14.64
CA ARG A 238 -16.30 -1.50 15.62
C ARG A 238 -17.11 -0.33 15.05
N GLU A 239 -16.47 0.57 14.31
CA GLU A 239 -17.08 1.84 13.88
C GLU A 239 -17.73 1.77 12.49
N LEU A 240 -17.21 0.88 11.60
CA LEU A 240 -17.65 0.77 10.22
C LEU A 240 -18.39 -0.54 9.92
N GLY A 241 -18.74 -1.32 10.94
CA GLY A 241 -19.32 -2.67 10.78
C GLY A 241 -20.57 -2.75 9.90
N ASP A 242 -21.35 -1.69 9.89
CA ASP A 242 -22.60 -1.57 9.11
C ASP A 242 -22.48 -0.61 7.91
N CYS A 243 -21.27 -0.27 7.47
CA CYS A 243 -21.03 0.62 6.36
C CYS A 243 -20.76 -0.15 5.07
N LEU A 244 -21.09 0.45 3.94
CA LEU A 244 -20.56 0.05 2.66
C LEU A 244 -19.07 0.44 2.62
N ILE A 245 -18.19 -0.54 2.62
CA ILE A 245 -16.76 -0.33 2.52
C ILE A 245 -16.36 -0.36 1.05
N VAL A 246 -15.67 0.67 0.62
CA VAL A 246 -15.20 0.87 -0.76
C VAL A 246 -13.69 0.74 -0.77
N PRO A 247 -13.14 -0.42 -1.14
CA PRO A 247 -11.70 -0.67 -1.18
C PRO A 247 -11.06 -0.11 -2.45
N GLY A 248 -9.72 -0.07 -2.49
CA GLY A 248 -8.96 0.25 -3.70
C GLY A 248 -8.96 -0.88 -4.74
N HIS A 249 -9.11 -2.13 -4.28
CA HIS A 249 -9.17 -3.32 -5.12
C HIS A 249 -10.35 -4.21 -4.72
N GLY A 250 -10.94 -4.88 -5.71
CA GLY A 250 -12.07 -5.78 -5.49
C GLY A 250 -13.42 -5.07 -5.37
N GLU A 251 -14.48 -5.79 -5.08
CA GLU A 251 -15.84 -5.25 -4.99
C GLU A 251 -16.08 -4.53 -3.65
N PRO A 252 -17.04 -3.57 -3.59
CA PRO A 252 -17.50 -3.00 -2.33
C PRO A 252 -17.98 -4.08 -1.34
N ILE A 253 -17.67 -3.91 -0.07
CA ILE A 253 -17.91 -4.88 1.00
C ILE A 253 -19.05 -4.38 1.89
N GLU A 254 -20.15 -5.13 1.97
CA GLU A 254 -21.30 -4.81 2.83
C GLU A 254 -21.10 -5.25 4.30
N HIS A 255 -20.33 -6.31 4.51
CA HIS A 255 -20.09 -6.91 5.81
C HIS A 255 -18.59 -7.02 6.09
N VAL A 256 -17.98 -5.95 6.59
CA VAL A 256 -16.52 -5.89 6.77
C VAL A 256 -15.98 -6.77 7.88
N ALA A 257 -16.78 -7.08 8.91
CA ALA A 257 -16.29 -7.83 10.07
C ALA A 257 -15.75 -9.24 9.73
N PRO A 258 -16.43 -10.08 8.92
CA PRO A 258 -15.87 -11.37 8.50
C PRO A 258 -14.58 -11.24 7.69
N VAL A 259 -14.48 -10.21 6.82
CA VAL A 259 -13.29 -9.95 6.02
C VAL A 259 -12.11 -9.61 6.92
N ILE A 260 -12.32 -8.73 7.91
CA ILE A 260 -11.31 -8.38 8.91
C ILE A 260 -10.87 -9.63 9.69
N ASP A 261 -11.82 -10.47 10.12
CA ASP A 261 -11.48 -11.69 10.85
C ASP A 261 -10.62 -12.66 10.03
N GLN A 262 -10.88 -12.79 8.72
CA GLN A 262 -10.06 -13.59 7.82
C GLN A 262 -8.64 -13.01 7.66
N ILE A 263 -8.52 -11.70 7.52
CA ILE A 263 -7.22 -11.00 7.44
C ILE A 263 -6.41 -11.22 8.72
N VAL A 264 -7.02 -10.97 9.88
CA VAL A 264 -6.38 -11.18 11.19
C VAL A 264 -5.95 -12.64 11.36
N TYR A 265 -6.84 -13.59 11.04
CA TYR A 265 -6.50 -15.01 11.11
C TYR A 265 -5.33 -15.38 10.20
N SER A 266 -5.28 -14.84 8.97
CA SER A 266 -4.17 -15.05 8.05
C SER A 266 -2.84 -14.57 8.63
N TYR A 267 -2.82 -13.39 9.27
CA TYR A 267 -1.64 -12.85 9.93
C TYR A 267 -1.24 -13.68 11.17
N LEU A 268 -2.19 -14.05 12.04
CA LEU A 268 -1.92 -14.87 13.21
C LEU A 268 -1.28 -16.22 12.81
N LYS A 269 -1.87 -16.89 11.82
CA LYS A 269 -1.30 -18.14 11.28
C LYS A 269 0.11 -17.95 10.72
N LYS A 270 0.37 -16.83 10.05
CA LYS A 270 1.72 -16.53 9.53
C LYS A 270 2.70 -16.24 10.66
N MET A 271 2.29 -15.49 11.69
CA MET A 271 3.12 -15.20 12.87
C MET A 271 3.51 -16.46 13.62
N ASP A 272 2.60 -17.42 13.77
CA ASP A 272 2.95 -18.73 14.38
C ASP A 272 4.04 -19.43 13.57
N GLN A 273 3.93 -19.48 12.24
CA GLN A 273 4.95 -20.07 11.38
C GLN A 273 6.31 -19.35 11.49
N VAL A 274 6.28 -18.00 11.53
CA VAL A 274 7.48 -17.17 11.67
C VAL A 274 8.13 -17.37 13.04
N LYS A 275 7.33 -17.39 14.11
CA LYS A 275 7.80 -17.66 15.48
C LYS A 275 8.46 -19.04 15.56
N ASP A 276 7.79 -20.08 15.09
CA ASP A 276 8.32 -21.45 15.11
C ASP A 276 9.66 -21.53 14.36
N ALA A 277 9.79 -20.84 13.22
CA ALA A 277 11.02 -20.83 12.44
C ALA A 277 12.22 -20.23 13.18
N VAL A 278 12.02 -19.27 14.09
CA VAL A 278 13.11 -18.61 14.82
C VAL A 278 13.35 -19.17 16.23
N VAL A 279 12.36 -19.85 16.84
CA VAL A 279 12.51 -20.40 18.20
C VAL A 279 12.86 -21.90 18.21
N LYS A 280 12.78 -22.58 17.05
CA LYS A 280 12.96 -24.04 16.95
C LYS A 280 14.37 -24.50 17.33
N ASP A 281 15.37 -23.68 17.10
CA ASP A 281 16.75 -23.93 17.48
C ASP A 281 17.38 -22.73 18.17
N GLU A 282 18.59 -22.90 18.72
CA GLU A 282 19.30 -21.85 19.48
C GLU A 282 19.96 -20.79 18.57
N THR A 283 19.90 -20.98 17.25
CA THR A 283 20.59 -20.10 16.31
C THR A 283 19.68 -18.98 15.84
N PRO A 284 19.91 -17.70 16.22
CA PRO A 284 19.14 -16.57 15.72
C PRO A 284 19.23 -16.44 14.20
N LYS A 285 18.14 -16.03 13.56
CA LYS A 285 18.02 -15.97 12.10
C LYS A 285 17.72 -14.56 11.62
N THR A 286 18.28 -14.22 10.46
CA THR A 286 17.90 -12.97 9.77
C THR A 286 16.49 -13.10 9.20
N VAL A 287 15.91 -11.96 8.80
CA VAL A 287 14.61 -11.93 8.11
C VAL A 287 14.63 -12.85 6.88
N TRP A 288 15.67 -12.74 6.04
CA TRP A 288 15.78 -13.61 4.86
C TRP A 288 15.88 -15.10 5.18
N GLN A 289 16.68 -15.47 6.19
CA GLN A 289 16.77 -16.87 6.61
C GLN A 289 15.42 -17.40 7.10
N THR A 290 14.69 -16.59 7.86
CA THR A 290 13.34 -16.91 8.35
C THR A 290 12.36 -17.02 7.18
N THR A 291 12.38 -16.08 6.22
CA THR A 291 11.54 -16.12 5.02
C THR A 291 11.72 -17.42 4.25
N LYS A 292 12.97 -17.82 4.01
CA LYS A 292 13.24 -19.10 3.33
C LYS A 292 12.61 -20.31 4.04
N LEU A 293 12.68 -20.36 5.34
CA LEU A 293 12.10 -21.46 6.13
C LEU A 293 10.57 -21.46 6.08
N VAL A 294 9.96 -20.29 6.29
CA VAL A 294 8.50 -20.13 6.36
C VAL A 294 7.82 -20.42 5.03
N TYR A 295 8.43 -20.05 3.92
CA TYR A 295 7.87 -20.22 2.58
C TYR A 295 8.49 -21.37 1.79
N GLY A 296 9.47 -22.09 2.36
CA GLY A 296 10.12 -23.21 1.70
C GLY A 296 10.91 -22.82 0.45
N ILE A 297 11.48 -21.61 0.42
CA ILE A 297 12.20 -21.08 -0.74
C ILE A 297 13.51 -21.83 -0.92
N LYS A 298 13.62 -22.60 -1.99
CA LYS A 298 14.83 -23.37 -2.34
C LYS A 298 15.69 -22.64 -3.35
N GLU A 299 15.05 -21.96 -4.32
CA GLU A 299 15.69 -21.25 -5.41
C GLU A 299 15.13 -19.82 -5.51
N ILE A 300 15.95 -18.93 -6.04
CA ILE A 300 15.54 -17.54 -6.27
C ILE A 300 14.89 -17.48 -7.65
N PRO A 301 13.66 -16.97 -7.77
CA PRO A 301 12.96 -16.89 -9.03
C PRO A 301 13.74 -16.08 -10.09
N GLU A 302 13.73 -16.57 -11.31
CA GLU A 302 14.25 -15.86 -12.48
C GLU A 302 13.16 -15.01 -13.12
N ASP A 303 11.91 -15.44 -13.01
CA ASP A 303 10.74 -14.68 -13.45
C ASP A 303 10.51 -13.43 -12.58
N GLY A 304 10.08 -12.33 -13.22
CA GLY A 304 9.87 -11.05 -12.56
C GLY A 304 8.69 -11.06 -11.59
N GLU A 305 7.56 -11.68 -11.98
CA GLU A 305 6.36 -11.75 -11.15
C GLU A 305 6.63 -12.57 -9.88
N ASP A 306 7.22 -13.74 -10.02
CA ASP A 306 7.59 -14.59 -8.89
C ASP A 306 8.61 -13.90 -7.95
N PHE A 307 9.49 -13.06 -8.51
CA PHE A 307 10.43 -12.29 -7.72
C PHE A 307 9.75 -11.21 -6.89
N ILE A 308 8.74 -10.53 -7.44
CA ILE A 308 7.91 -9.54 -6.72
C ILE A 308 7.15 -10.22 -5.58
N VAL A 309 6.55 -11.38 -5.84
CA VAL A 309 5.91 -12.19 -4.80
C VAL A 309 6.90 -12.55 -3.69
N MET A 310 8.12 -12.93 -4.04
CA MET A 310 9.16 -13.22 -3.04
C MET A 310 9.55 -11.99 -2.22
N LYS A 311 9.63 -10.80 -2.80
CA LYS A 311 9.85 -9.54 -2.07
C LYS A 311 8.74 -9.30 -1.04
N SER A 312 7.48 -9.49 -1.44
CA SER A 312 6.33 -9.39 -0.55
C SER A 312 6.39 -10.39 0.61
N MET A 313 6.91 -11.61 0.38
CA MET A 313 7.17 -12.59 1.43
C MET A 313 8.21 -12.10 2.44
N ILE A 314 9.29 -11.42 1.97
CA ILE A 314 10.32 -10.85 2.83
C ILE A 314 9.73 -9.74 3.71
N SER A 315 9.01 -8.79 3.12
CA SER A 315 8.34 -7.69 3.85
C SER A 315 7.35 -8.22 4.89
N LYS A 316 6.50 -9.18 4.51
CA LYS A 316 5.53 -9.79 5.42
C LYS A 316 6.20 -10.54 6.57
N THR A 317 7.31 -11.24 6.30
CA THR A 317 8.09 -11.92 7.36
C THR A 317 8.69 -10.88 8.31
N PHE A 318 9.23 -9.79 7.79
CA PHE A 318 9.81 -8.73 8.61
C PHE A 318 8.76 -8.09 9.51
N SER A 319 7.59 -7.75 8.97
CA SER A 319 6.47 -7.22 9.77
C SER A 319 6.06 -8.16 10.89
N CYS A 320 5.98 -9.47 10.61
CA CYS A 320 5.67 -10.47 11.64
C CYS A 320 6.76 -10.54 12.71
N LEU A 321 8.05 -10.53 12.35
CA LEU A 321 9.17 -10.58 13.28
C LEU A 321 9.23 -9.35 14.18
N GLU A 322 9.04 -8.15 13.63
CA GLU A 322 8.98 -6.92 14.41
C GLU A 322 7.80 -6.93 15.37
N TYR A 323 6.62 -7.35 14.93
CA TYR A 323 5.46 -7.45 15.82
C TYR A 323 5.68 -8.49 16.93
N LEU A 324 6.25 -9.64 16.62
CA LEU A 324 6.60 -10.66 17.63
C LEU A 324 7.63 -10.13 18.65
N TYR A 325 8.60 -9.33 18.20
CA TYR A 325 9.57 -8.68 19.07
C TYR A 325 8.88 -7.63 19.97
N GLU A 326 7.98 -6.80 19.44
CA GLU A 326 7.19 -5.82 20.20
C GLU A 326 6.31 -6.47 21.28
N GLN A 327 5.84 -7.70 21.01
CA GLN A 327 5.05 -8.49 21.96
C GLN A 327 5.92 -9.33 22.92
N GLU A 328 7.24 -9.15 22.94
CA GLU A 328 8.17 -9.90 23.76
C GLU A 328 8.09 -11.43 23.58
N LEU A 329 7.75 -11.88 22.34
CA LEU A 329 7.63 -13.29 21.99
C LEU A 329 8.89 -13.86 21.32
N VAL A 330 9.77 -12.98 20.84
CA VAL A 330 11.10 -13.26 20.31
C VAL A 330 12.06 -12.17 20.73
N GLN A 331 13.36 -12.48 20.84
CA GLN A 331 14.39 -11.45 21.01
C GLN A 331 14.89 -10.99 19.64
N ARG A 332 15.40 -9.76 19.61
CA ARG A 332 16.05 -9.15 18.42
C ARG A 332 17.43 -8.64 18.81
N ASP A 333 18.41 -8.91 17.96
CA ASP A 333 19.78 -8.44 18.08
C ASP A 333 20.23 -7.80 16.77
N TYR A 334 21.12 -6.81 16.84
CA TYR A 334 21.69 -6.14 15.68
C TYR A 334 23.21 -6.23 15.73
N ARG A 335 23.80 -6.94 14.76
CA ARG A 335 25.25 -7.14 14.64
C ARG A 335 25.68 -7.24 13.19
N ASP A 336 26.84 -6.72 12.87
CA ASP A 336 27.41 -6.70 11.52
C ASP A 336 26.47 -6.12 10.45
N GLY A 337 25.65 -5.14 10.86
CA GLY A 337 24.65 -4.48 9.98
C GLY A 337 23.42 -5.33 9.68
N ARG A 338 23.13 -6.39 10.46
CA ARG A 338 22.01 -7.31 10.29
C ARG A 338 21.16 -7.44 11.53
N LEU A 339 19.87 -7.56 11.32
CA LEU A 339 18.89 -7.92 12.35
C LEU A 339 18.80 -9.46 12.45
N TYR A 340 18.87 -9.96 13.67
CA TYR A 340 18.72 -11.36 14.01
C TYR A 340 17.58 -11.53 15.00
N TYR A 341 16.77 -12.53 14.80
CA TYR A 341 15.65 -12.87 15.66
C TYR A 341 15.82 -14.30 16.18
N GLY A 342 15.48 -14.52 17.45
CA GLY A 342 15.65 -15.81 18.11
C GLY A 342 14.75 -15.97 19.31
N LYS A 343 14.96 -17.09 20.00
CA LYS A 343 14.26 -17.42 21.25
C LYS A 343 14.60 -16.39 22.33
N MET A 344 13.61 -16.07 23.15
CA MET A 344 13.78 -15.28 24.38
C MET A 344 14.67 -16.01 25.38
#